data_3846082e45e1313bf3e46c84a309cca1
#
_entry.id   3846082e45e1313bf3e46c84a309cca1
#
_cell.length_a   1.000
_cell.length_b   1.000
_cell.length_c   1.000
_cell.angle_alpha   90.00
_cell.angle_beta   90.00
_cell.angle_gamma   90.00
#
_symmetry.space_group_name_H-M   'P 1'
#
loop_
_entity.id
_entity.type
_entity.pdbx_description
1 polymer ?
#
loop_
_entity_poly.entity_id
_entity_poly.type
_entity_poly.pdbx_seq_one_letter_code
_entity_poly.pdbx_strand_id
1 'polypeptide(L)'
;DNSGTPLVQLYASGVKKDQKAVELKAREEGKVTFELLFDRPGWADMEVRLSGDRLPQDDRFYFPLNVREKIKVLLVDGDPRTSIKASESYYLVNALQPGGSENSPFVTKVITEEEYSHADLKRYDVFFLLNVSGLKPSKHSLIFESGKTVFIFLGDRVIPEEYNSFVLFPWRIGGIREA
;
A
#
# COMPACT_ATOMS: atom_id res chain seq x y z
N ASP A 1 4.57 42.31 10.33
CA ASP A 1 5.02 41.36 11.37
C ASP A 1 3.81 40.59 11.87
N ASN A 2 3.49 39.47 11.22
CA ASN A 2 2.48 38.54 11.72
C ASN A 2 3.20 37.23 12.08
N SER A 3 3.79 37.18 13.24
CA SER A 3 4.01 35.94 13.95
C SER A 3 2.67 35.57 14.59
N GLY A 4 2.07 34.51 14.16
CA GLY A 4 0.78 34.03 14.65
C GLY A 4 0.81 32.55 14.87
N THR A 5 -0.09 32.05 15.68
CA THR A 5 -0.34 30.60 15.86
C THR A 5 -1.66 30.26 15.15
N PRO A 6 -1.66 30.16 13.81
CA PRO A 6 -2.87 29.82 13.09
C PRO A 6 -3.35 28.43 13.49
N LEU A 7 -4.67 28.25 13.53
CA LEU A 7 -5.32 27.00 13.80
C LEU A 7 -5.74 26.36 12.50
N VAL A 8 -5.19 25.17 12.21
CA VAL A 8 -5.59 24.35 11.06
C VAL A 8 -6.65 23.37 11.52
N GLN A 9 -7.82 23.40 10.90
CA GLN A 9 -8.96 22.53 11.21
C GLN A 9 -9.25 21.62 10.02
N LEU A 10 -9.51 20.34 10.29
CA LEU A 10 -9.85 19.36 9.29
C LEU A 10 -11.31 18.91 9.46
N TYR A 11 -12.03 18.92 8.35
CA TYR A 11 -13.42 18.48 8.27
C TYR A 11 -13.54 17.34 7.25
N ALA A 12 -14.40 16.38 7.54
CA ALA A 12 -14.82 15.34 6.59
C ALA A 12 -16.33 15.33 6.52
N SER A 13 -16.90 15.46 5.32
CA SER A 13 -18.34 15.51 5.06
C SER A 13 -19.07 16.53 5.97
N GLY A 14 -18.48 17.71 6.14
CA GLY A 14 -19.02 18.79 6.96
C GLY A 14 -18.81 18.64 8.48
N VAL A 15 -18.29 17.52 8.95
CA VAL A 15 -18.04 17.25 10.37
C VAL A 15 -16.56 17.50 10.70
N LYS A 16 -16.31 18.34 11.71
CA LYS A 16 -14.95 18.58 12.20
C LYS A 16 -14.37 17.30 12.75
N LYS A 17 -13.19 16.90 12.28
CA LYS A 17 -12.49 15.68 12.67
C LYS A 17 -11.33 15.96 13.63
N ASP A 18 -10.54 16.99 13.33
CA ASP A 18 -9.35 17.31 14.13
C ASP A 18 -8.97 18.79 13.95
N GLN A 19 -8.09 19.28 14.83
CA GLN A 19 -7.48 20.60 14.70
C GLN A 19 -6.08 20.62 15.32
N LYS A 20 -5.17 21.36 14.69
CA LYS A 20 -3.81 21.56 15.18
C LYS A 20 -3.39 23.01 15.06
N ALA A 21 -2.73 23.54 16.06
CA ALA A 21 -2.12 24.84 16.02
C ALA A 21 -0.71 24.74 15.42
N VAL A 22 -0.30 25.73 14.63
CA VAL A 22 1.02 25.79 14.01
C VAL A 22 1.68 27.10 14.38
N GLU A 23 2.84 27.02 15.01
CA GLU A 23 3.65 28.20 15.26
C GLU A 23 4.43 28.56 13.98
N LEU A 24 4.18 29.74 13.44
CA LEU A 24 4.85 30.24 12.25
C LEU A 24 5.55 31.55 12.56
N LYS A 25 6.79 31.67 12.14
CA LYS A 25 7.51 32.94 12.07
C LYS A 25 7.14 33.66 10.76
N ALA A 26 7.39 34.95 10.71
CA ALA A 26 7.15 35.72 9.51
C ALA A 26 7.92 35.12 8.31
N ARG A 27 7.20 34.85 7.21
CA ARG A 27 7.69 34.23 5.95
C ARG A 27 8.15 32.78 6.09
N GLU A 28 7.68 32.06 7.08
CA GLU A 28 7.94 30.64 7.27
C GLU A 28 6.78 29.78 6.77
N GLU A 29 7.08 28.64 6.19
CA GLU A 29 6.10 27.61 5.81
C GLU A 29 6.02 26.57 6.93
N GLY A 30 4.80 26.15 7.27
CA GLY A 30 4.54 25.10 8.25
C GLY A 30 3.83 23.91 7.63
N LYS A 31 4.06 22.74 8.19
CA LYS A 31 3.40 21.49 7.77
C LYS A 31 2.62 20.91 8.93
N VAL A 32 1.36 20.52 8.66
CA VAL A 32 0.50 19.81 9.61
C VAL A 32 0.13 18.47 9.02
N THR A 33 0.24 17.41 9.83
CA THR A 33 -0.18 16.06 9.46
C THR A 33 -1.37 15.66 10.34
N PHE A 34 -2.45 15.22 9.73
CA PHE A 34 -3.60 14.65 10.39
C PHE A 34 -3.67 13.16 10.12
N GLU A 35 -4.09 12.39 11.13
CA GLU A 35 -4.40 10.97 11.01
C GLU A 35 -5.89 10.78 11.20
N LEU A 36 -6.54 10.16 10.22
CA LEU A 36 -7.98 9.93 10.24
C LEU A 36 -8.29 8.46 10.05
N LEU A 37 -9.28 8.00 10.81
CA LEU A 37 -9.93 6.72 10.58
C LEU A 37 -11.32 6.98 10.02
N PHE A 38 -11.68 6.22 8.99
CA PHE A 38 -13.00 6.26 8.38
C PHE A 38 -13.72 4.94 8.63
N ASP A 39 -14.97 5.02 9.05
CA ASP A 39 -15.78 3.84 9.38
C ASP A 39 -16.28 3.10 8.13
N ARG A 40 -16.29 3.78 6.99
CA ARG A 40 -16.83 3.25 5.74
C ARG A 40 -15.98 3.67 4.54
N PRO A 41 -15.81 2.78 3.55
CA PRO A 41 -15.19 3.14 2.29
C PRO A 41 -16.14 4.06 1.48
N GLY A 42 -15.56 4.77 0.53
CA GLY A 42 -16.29 5.66 -0.37
C GLY A 42 -15.64 7.02 -0.50
N TRP A 43 -16.29 7.94 -1.20
CA TRP A 43 -15.84 9.31 -1.33
C TRP A 43 -16.21 10.12 -0.09
N ALA A 44 -15.26 10.85 0.44
CA ALA A 44 -15.44 11.81 1.52
C ALA A 44 -15.07 13.20 1.02
N ASP A 45 -15.95 14.18 1.22
CA ASP A 45 -15.65 15.57 0.95
C ASP A 45 -14.82 16.12 2.11
N MET A 46 -13.60 16.49 1.81
CA MET A 46 -12.65 17.01 2.79
C MET A 46 -12.57 18.53 2.69
N GLU A 47 -12.49 19.17 3.84
CA GLU A 47 -12.26 20.60 3.94
C GLU A 47 -11.17 20.88 4.99
N VAL A 48 -10.17 21.66 4.61
CA VAL A 48 -9.22 22.24 5.54
C VAL A 48 -9.56 23.71 5.73
N ARG A 49 -9.64 24.15 6.96
CA ARG A 49 -9.82 25.56 7.31
C ARG A 49 -8.63 26.07 8.08
N LEU A 50 -8.17 27.23 7.69
CA LEU A 50 -7.22 28.01 8.43
C LEU A 50 -7.97 29.08 9.21
N SER A 51 -7.58 29.33 10.44
CA SER A 51 -8.13 30.46 11.21
C SER A 51 -7.00 31.33 11.74
N GLY A 52 -7.23 32.63 11.74
CA GLY A 52 -6.31 33.56 12.39
C GLY A 52 -5.76 34.66 11.50
N ASP A 53 -6.21 34.76 10.26
CA ASP A 53 -5.88 35.90 9.43
C ASP A 53 -7.09 36.82 9.13
N ARG A 54 -6.88 37.86 8.32
CA ARG A 54 -7.87 38.87 7.98
C ARG A 54 -8.55 38.65 6.62
N LEU A 55 -8.22 37.53 5.93
CA LEU A 55 -8.67 37.21 4.58
C LEU A 55 -9.42 35.86 4.54
N PRO A 56 -10.67 35.82 5.01
CA PRO A 56 -11.42 34.55 5.14
C PRO A 56 -11.74 33.87 3.79
N GLN A 57 -11.40 34.48 2.64
CA GLN A 57 -11.69 33.93 1.31
C GLN A 57 -10.74 32.81 0.90
N ASP A 58 -9.49 32.82 1.35
CA ASP A 58 -8.46 31.81 1.05
C ASP A 58 -8.21 30.82 2.21
N ASP A 59 -8.96 31.01 3.29
CA ASP A 59 -8.87 30.16 4.49
C ASP A 59 -9.45 28.75 4.33
N ARG A 60 -9.97 28.40 3.17
CA ARG A 60 -10.66 27.11 2.96
C ARG A 60 -10.14 26.42 1.73
N PHE A 61 -9.75 25.16 1.93
CA PHE A 61 -9.33 24.28 0.85
C PHE A 61 -10.19 23.01 0.85
N TYR A 62 -10.79 22.70 -0.31
CA TYR A 62 -11.66 21.53 -0.50
C TYR A 62 -11.00 20.52 -1.41
N PHE A 63 -11.09 19.23 -1.04
CA PHE A 63 -10.63 18.14 -1.88
C PHE A 63 -11.44 16.87 -1.60
N PRO A 64 -11.71 16.05 -2.63
CA PRO A 64 -12.30 14.74 -2.45
C PRO A 64 -11.23 13.74 -1.99
N LEU A 65 -11.59 12.87 -1.04
CA LEU A 65 -10.76 11.76 -0.60
C LEU A 65 -11.50 10.45 -0.88
N ASN A 66 -10.90 9.55 -1.65
CA ASN A 66 -11.43 8.21 -1.83
C ASN A 66 -10.92 7.29 -0.73
N VAL A 67 -11.78 6.99 0.23
CA VAL A 67 -11.52 6.01 1.29
C VAL A 67 -11.74 4.63 0.72
N ARG A 68 -10.66 3.87 0.57
CA ARG A 68 -10.72 2.50 0.06
C ARG A 68 -10.98 1.52 1.19
N GLU A 69 -11.59 0.39 0.85
CA GLU A 69 -11.57 -0.80 1.69
C GLU A 69 -10.12 -1.26 1.93
N LYS A 70 -9.97 -2.20 2.86
CA LYS A 70 -8.66 -2.82 3.13
C LYS A 70 -8.05 -3.34 1.83
N ILE A 71 -6.76 -3.11 1.67
CA ILE A 71 -5.98 -3.58 0.52
C ILE A 71 -5.86 -5.10 0.59
N LYS A 72 -6.31 -5.80 -0.42
CA LYS A 72 -6.25 -7.26 -0.52
C LYS A 72 -4.92 -7.69 -1.11
N VAL A 73 -4.12 -8.36 -0.30
CA VAL A 73 -2.77 -8.79 -0.65
C VAL A 73 -2.73 -10.30 -0.82
N LEU A 74 -2.25 -10.75 -1.98
CA LEU A 74 -1.97 -12.16 -2.22
C LEU A 74 -0.45 -12.40 -2.11
N LEU A 75 -0.07 -13.33 -1.23
CA LEU A 75 1.29 -13.84 -1.13
C LEU A 75 1.32 -15.24 -1.75
N VAL A 76 2.13 -15.40 -2.78
CA VAL A 76 2.40 -16.71 -3.40
C VAL A 76 3.71 -17.21 -2.83
N ASP A 77 3.64 -18.27 -2.02
CA ASP A 77 4.80 -18.90 -1.39
C ASP A 77 5.30 -20.04 -2.28
N GLY A 78 6.45 -19.83 -2.92
CA GLY A 78 7.07 -20.81 -3.80
C GLY A 78 7.82 -21.90 -3.03
N ASP A 79 8.12 -21.69 -1.74
CA ASP A 79 8.81 -22.68 -0.89
C ASP A 79 8.11 -22.82 0.47
N PRO A 80 6.89 -23.36 0.48
CA PRO A 80 6.15 -23.55 1.73
C PRO A 80 6.89 -24.58 2.62
N ARG A 81 7.38 -24.11 3.74
CA ARG A 81 8.12 -24.96 4.71
C ARG A 81 7.17 -25.61 5.70
N THR A 82 7.54 -26.80 6.19
CA THR A 82 6.78 -27.52 7.23
C THR A 82 6.65 -26.69 8.52
N SER A 83 7.65 -25.90 8.85
CA SER A 83 7.60 -24.93 9.94
C SER A 83 7.15 -23.58 9.41
N ILE A 84 6.02 -23.07 9.89
CA ILE A 84 5.46 -21.78 9.50
C ILE A 84 6.49 -20.64 9.64
N LYS A 85 7.29 -20.67 10.71
CA LYS A 85 8.33 -19.64 10.96
C LYS A 85 9.55 -19.75 10.03
N ALA A 86 9.68 -20.83 9.29
CA ALA A 86 10.74 -20.99 8.30
C ALA A 86 10.32 -20.51 6.91
N SER A 87 9.03 -20.19 6.71
CA SER A 87 8.52 -19.66 5.46
C SER A 87 8.72 -18.14 5.37
N GLU A 88 9.10 -17.65 4.20
CA GLU A 88 9.25 -16.22 3.93
C GLU A 88 7.91 -15.48 4.08
N SER A 89 6.82 -16.12 3.72
CA SER A 89 5.46 -15.58 3.83
C SER A 89 5.08 -15.24 5.28
N TYR A 90 5.58 -15.99 6.27
CA TYR A 90 5.30 -15.74 7.68
C TYR A 90 5.76 -14.34 8.13
N TYR A 91 6.98 -13.97 7.80
CA TYR A 91 7.54 -12.68 8.20
C TYR A 91 6.81 -11.53 7.51
N LEU A 92 6.47 -11.69 6.24
CA LEU A 92 5.79 -10.67 5.47
C LEU A 92 4.34 -10.46 5.95
N VAL A 93 3.61 -11.54 6.27
CA VAL A 93 2.27 -11.43 6.87
C VAL A 93 2.33 -10.67 8.18
N ASN A 94 3.29 -10.98 9.06
CA ASN A 94 3.42 -10.28 10.33
C ASN A 94 3.84 -8.81 10.16
N ALA A 95 4.63 -8.49 9.14
CA ALA A 95 5.00 -7.11 8.83
C ALA A 95 3.82 -6.30 8.29
N LEU A 96 2.98 -6.91 7.46
CA LEU A 96 1.79 -6.27 6.88
C LEU A 96 0.63 -6.18 7.89
N GLN A 97 0.54 -7.13 8.82
CA GLN A 97 -0.54 -7.21 9.80
C GLN A 97 -0.01 -7.31 11.24
N PRO A 98 0.74 -6.32 11.73
CA PRO A 98 1.22 -6.32 13.10
C PRO A 98 0.03 -6.25 14.05
N GLY A 99 -0.14 -7.28 14.89
CA GLY A 99 -1.29 -7.37 15.82
C GLY A 99 -2.58 -7.92 15.22
N GLY A 100 -2.52 -8.49 14.01
CA GLY A 100 -3.66 -9.15 13.35
C GLY A 100 -4.35 -8.31 12.28
N SER A 101 -5.30 -8.95 11.60
CA SER A 101 -5.97 -8.33 10.44
C SER A 101 -6.93 -7.20 10.78
N GLU A 102 -7.43 -7.12 12.02
CA GLU A 102 -8.45 -6.14 12.39
C GLU A 102 -7.89 -4.71 12.39
N ASN A 103 -6.67 -4.53 12.87
CA ASN A 103 -6.01 -3.23 12.99
C ASN A 103 -5.10 -2.88 11.80
N SER A 104 -5.03 -3.73 10.79
CA SER A 104 -4.22 -3.49 9.60
C SER A 104 -5.06 -2.96 8.43
N PRO A 105 -4.51 -2.05 7.61
CA PRO A 105 -5.10 -1.65 6.34
C PRO A 105 -5.03 -2.75 5.28
N PHE A 106 -4.34 -3.86 5.57
CA PHE A 106 -4.15 -4.99 4.65
C PHE A 106 -4.98 -6.20 5.08
N VAL A 107 -5.47 -6.94 4.08
CA VAL A 107 -6.00 -8.30 4.25
C VAL A 107 -5.10 -9.21 3.43
N THR A 108 -4.33 -10.06 4.10
CA THR A 108 -3.39 -10.97 3.44
C THR A 108 -4.01 -12.35 3.24
N LYS A 109 -3.68 -12.98 2.12
CA LYS A 109 -3.88 -14.40 1.88
C LYS A 109 -2.60 -15.01 1.36
N VAL A 110 -2.14 -16.08 2.00
CA VAL A 110 -1.01 -16.89 1.53
C VAL A 110 -1.55 -18.09 0.80
N ILE A 111 -0.97 -18.38 -0.36
CA ILE A 111 -1.23 -19.58 -1.15
C ILE A 111 0.09 -20.15 -1.67
N THR A 112 0.07 -21.42 -2.02
CA THR A 112 1.21 -22.07 -2.68
C THR A 112 1.26 -21.73 -4.17
N GLU A 113 2.38 -22.03 -4.82
CA GLU A 113 2.53 -21.88 -6.27
C GLU A 113 1.54 -22.77 -7.05
N GLU A 114 1.17 -23.95 -6.51
CA GLU A 114 0.18 -24.84 -7.10
C GLU A 114 -1.22 -24.21 -7.04
N GLU A 115 -1.65 -23.74 -5.88
CA GLU A 115 -2.94 -23.07 -5.67
C GLU A 115 -3.06 -21.79 -6.51
N TYR A 116 -1.95 -21.09 -6.72
CA TYR A 116 -1.91 -19.89 -7.54
C TYR A 116 -2.42 -20.13 -8.97
N SER A 117 -2.19 -21.32 -9.52
CA SER A 117 -2.67 -21.68 -10.86
C SER A 117 -4.21 -21.62 -11.00
N HIS A 118 -4.93 -21.75 -9.90
CA HIS A 118 -6.41 -21.77 -9.86
C HIS A 118 -7.02 -20.54 -9.18
N ALA A 119 -6.18 -19.63 -8.64
CA ALA A 119 -6.65 -18.48 -7.90
C ALA A 119 -7.35 -17.44 -8.79
N ASP A 120 -8.39 -16.80 -8.26
CA ASP A 120 -9.03 -15.64 -8.86
C ASP A 120 -8.24 -14.37 -8.52
N LEU A 121 -7.34 -13.98 -9.43
CA LEU A 121 -6.40 -12.88 -9.23
C LEU A 121 -7.08 -11.49 -9.27
N LYS A 122 -8.30 -11.39 -9.81
CA LYS A 122 -9.03 -10.11 -9.88
C LYS A 122 -9.38 -9.55 -8.50
N ARG A 123 -9.46 -10.42 -7.51
CA ARG A 123 -9.87 -10.09 -6.14
C ARG A 123 -8.79 -9.40 -5.30
N TYR A 124 -7.55 -9.36 -5.79
CA TYR A 124 -6.40 -8.82 -5.04
C TYR A 124 -5.88 -7.54 -5.69
N ASP A 125 -5.35 -6.66 -4.87
CA ASP A 125 -4.80 -5.36 -5.27
C ASP A 125 -3.28 -5.40 -5.40
N VAL A 126 -2.62 -6.20 -4.55
CA VAL A 126 -1.17 -6.33 -4.45
C VAL A 126 -0.78 -7.80 -4.43
N PHE A 127 0.31 -8.12 -5.10
CA PHE A 127 0.87 -9.47 -5.20
C PHE A 127 2.31 -9.49 -4.69
N PHE A 128 2.61 -10.49 -3.87
CA PHE A 128 3.96 -10.84 -3.48
C PHE A 128 4.27 -12.24 -4.00
N LEU A 129 5.26 -12.35 -4.87
CA LEU A 129 5.76 -13.62 -5.39
C LEU A 129 7.06 -13.92 -4.64
N LEU A 130 6.99 -14.88 -3.71
CA LEU A 130 8.08 -15.22 -2.80
C LEU A 130 8.72 -16.51 -3.28
N ASN A 131 9.93 -16.44 -3.79
CA ASN A 131 10.69 -17.60 -4.28
C ASN A 131 9.91 -18.50 -5.25
N VAL A 132 9.07 -17.90 -6.10
CA VAL A 132 8.26 -18.60 -7.09
C VAL A 132 9.16 -19.06 -8.22
N SER A 133 9.00 -20.30 -8.70
CA SER A 133 9.91 -20.94 -9.66
C SER A 133 9.98 -20.20 -11.00
N GLY A 134 8.84 -19.71 -11.51
CA GLY A 134 8.80 -19.01 -12.79
C GLY A 134 7.53 -18.20 -13.03
N LEU A 135 7.58 -17.34 -14.06
CA LEU A 135 6.47 -16.50 -14.48
C LEU A 135 5.74 -17.13 -15.67
N LYS A 136 4.55 -17.68 -15.42
CA LYS A 136 3.70 -18.26 -16.48
C LYS A 136 2.93 -17.14 -17.20
N PRO A 137 3.12 -16.93 -18.51
CA PRO A 137 2.49 -15.83 -19.24
C PRO A 137 0.97 -15.75 -19.07
N SER A 138 0.27 -16.88 -19.10
CA SER A 138 -1.18 -16.96 -18.98
C SER A 138 -1.76 -16.39 -17.67
N LYS A 139 -0.97 -16.35 -16.61
CA LYS A 139 -1.39 -15.84 -15.29
C LYS A 139 -0.79 -14.48 -14.98
N HIS A 140 0.50 -14.34 -15.20
CA HIS A 140 1.23 -13.13 -14.80
C HIS A 140 0.90 -11.94 -15.71
N SER A 141 0.63 -12.16 -17.01
CA SER A 141 0.19 -11.08 -17.90
C SER A 141 -1.06 -10.38 -17.37
N LEU A 142 -2.03 -11.13 -16.82
CA LEU A 142 -3.24 -10.55 -16.25
C LEU A 142 -2.95 -9.59 -15.10
N ILE A 143 -1.92 -9.87 -14.29
CA ILE A 143 -1.54 -9.01 -13.16
C ILE A 143 -0.80 -7.78 -13.67
N PHE A 144 0.21 -7.97 -14.50
CA PHE A 144 1.05 -6.89 -15.02
C PHE A 144 0.28 -5.92 -15.91
N GLU A 145 -0.64 -6.42 -16.75
CA GLU A 145 -1.47 -5.61 -17.63
C GLU A 145 -2.61 -4.89 -16.91
N SER A 146 -3.03 -5.39 -15.75
CA SER A 146 -4.11 -4.78 -14.97
C SER A 146 -3.70 -3.55 -14.15
N GLY A 147 -2.43 -3.13 -14.20
CA GLY A 147 -1.90 -2.00 -13.43
C GLY A 147 -1.82 -2.27 -11.92
N LYS A 148 -1.83 -3.54 -11.51
CA LYS A 148 -1.69 -3.94 -10.10
C LYS A 148 -0.22 -3.95 -9.68
N THR A 149 0.02 -3.80 -8.40
CA THR A 149 1.37 -3.81 -7.85
C THR A 149 1.85 -5.23 -7.62
N VAL A 150 3.06 -5.55 -8.11
CA VAL A 150 3.70 -6.85 -7.94
C VAL A 150 5.08 -6.66 -7.32
N PHE A 151 5.34 -7.38 -6.23
CA PHE A 151 6.64 -7.51 -5.62
C PHE A 151 7.16 -8.93 -5.87
N ILE A 152 8.39 -9.05 -6.35
CA ILE A 152 9.02 -10.32 -6.63
C ILE A 152 10.25 -10.45 -5.73
N PHE A 153 10.27 -11.49 -4.92
CA PHE A 153 11.41 -11.86 -4.09
C PHE A 153 12.04 -13.12 -4.70
N LEU A 154 13.23 -12.94 -5.21
CA LEU A 154 13.99 -14.03 -5.82
C LEU A 154 14.64 -14.86 -4.73
N GLY A 155 14.64 -16.18 -4.90
CA GLY A 155 15.27 -17.11 -4.01
C GLY A 155 15.92 -18.28 -4.77
N ASP A 156 16.26 -19.35 -4.06
CA ASP A 156 16.97 -20.49 -4.59
C ASP A 156 16.16 -21.39 -5.55
N ARG A 157 14.83 -21.27 -5.53
CA ARG A 157 13.94 -22.01 -6.42
C ARG A 157 13.68 -21.32 -7.76
N VAL A 158 14.09 -20.07 -7.91
CA VAL A 158 13.87 -19.29 -9.12
C VAL A 158 14.62 -19.91 -10.31
N ILE A 159 13.90 -20.12 -11.38
CA ILE A 159 14.44 -20.59 -12.67
C ILE A 159 14.62 -19.35 -13.56
N PRO A 160 15.86 -18.85 -13.75
CA PRO A 160 16.11 -17.62 -14.48
C PRO A 160 15.52 -17.60 -15.88
N GLU A 161 15.52 -18.74 -16.57
CA GLU A 161 15.02 -18.89 -17.93
C GLU A 161 13.51 -18.60 -18.01
N GLU A 162 12.74 -19.03 -17.03
CA GLU A 162 11.30 -18.82 -16.92
C GLU A 162 11.00 -17.32 -16.79
N TYR A 163 11.72 -16.61 -15.94
CA TYR A 163 11.59 -15.16 -15.78
C TYR A 163 12.04 -14.40 -17.03
N ASN A 164 13.16 -14.78 -17.61
CA ASN A 164 13.74 -14.13 -18.78
C ASN A 164 12.92 -14.35 -20.05
N SER A 165 12.11 -15.38 -20.11
CA SER A 165 11.18 -15.64 -21.22
C SER A 165 9.91 -14.80 -21.13
N PHE A 166 9.61 -14.22 -19.96
CA PHE A 166 8.40 -13.43 -19.76
C PHE A 166 8.59 -11.98 -20.25
N VAL A 167 7.94 -11.65 -21.34
CA VAL A 167 8.14 -10.39 -22.08
C VAL A 167 7.88 -9.12 -21.23
N LEU A 168 6.95 -9.20 -20.28
CA LEU A 168 6.62 -8.06 -19.42
C LEU A 168 7.57 -7.90 -18.22
N PHE A 169 8.51 -8.82 -18.02
CA PHE A 169 9.51 -8.70 -16.98
C PHE A 169 10.63 -7.77 -17.45
N PRO A 170 10.83 -6.61 -16.79
CA PRO A 170 11.67 -5.54 -17.37
C PRO A 170 13.18 -5.78 -17.24
N TRP A 171 13.60 -6.83 -16.52
CA TRP A 171 15.01 -7.14 -16.29
C TRP A 171 15.36 -8.56 -16.71
N ARG A 172 16.65 -8.83 -16.85
CA ARG A 172 17.17 -10.18 -17.01
C ARG A 172 17.81 -10.65 -15.70
N ILE A 173 17.42 -11.83 -15.27
CA ILE A 173 18.01 -12.50 -14.10
C ILE A 173 19.24 -13.27 -14.60
N GLY A 174 20.41 -12.97 -14.03
CA GLY A 174 21.61 -13.79 -14.14
C GLY A 174 21.56 -14.95 -13.15
N GLY A 175 22.44 -15.93 -13.28
CA GLY A 175 22.53 -17.03 -12.31
C GLY A 175 22.89 -16.52 -10.91
N ILE A 176 22.60 -17.37 -9.90
CA ILE A 176 23.00 -17.17 -8.50
C ILE A 176 24.53 -17.16 -8.45
N ARG A 177 25.12 -16.10 -7.89
CA ARG A 177 26.53 -16.07 -7.54
C ARG A 177 26.63 -16.35 -6.05
N GLU A 178 27.29 -17.43 -5.70
CA GLU A 178 27.75 -17.64 -4.32
C GLU A 178 28.82 -16.58 -4.01
N ALA A 179 28.64 -15.90 -2.86
CA ALA A 179 29.58 -14.90 -2.38
C ALA A 179 30.73 -15.54 -1.61
#